data_bfda67a7776fdd40572b53dff1c4a80a
#
_entry.id   bfda67a7776fdd40572b53dff1c4a80a
#
_cell.length_a   1.000
_cell.length_b   1.000
_cell.length_c   1.000
_cell.angle_alpha   90.00
_cell.angle_beta   90.00
_cell.angle_gamma   90.00
#
_symmetry.space_group_name_H-M   'P 1'
#
loop_
_entity.id
_entity.type
_entity.pdbx_description
1 polymer ?
#
loop_
_entity_poly.entity_id
_entity_poly.type
_entity_poly.pdbx_seq_one_letter_code
_entity_poly.pdbx_strand_id
1 'polypeptide(L)'
;MEFNAVYHQASDNYCYPLNEDELIINIKTGYDVKSVSIILGDPFAAGILGGGEHWDGKKEPIIYKKRLKNQIWWTTTVRPEYKRLKYYFELQTEEESWFYFEDGFVSSEQMHLEGRSRQCFVFPWMNPCDVPRTPAWVNDTVWYQIFPDRFCNGDPSNDPENVVLWREHGSVTNEECFGGDLAGITDKLDYLQNLGINGLYLTPINEAPSNHKYDTTDYTKIDPRFGDEETFKHLVKEAHKRGIRVMLDGVFNHSGYYFAPWQDVLAKGPESEYYDWFMINDWPFDKNGQAAKKKQYYTFAFFDSMPKINTNNPKVRKYFVDICANWVENYGIDGIRLDVANEVSHRFCKELHARVKEINPDIYILGEIWHNALPWLRGDEFDAVMRSEERRVGKE
;
A
#
# COMPACT_ATOMS: atom_id res chain seq x y z
N MET A 1 21.72 31.60 0.01
CA MET A 1 20.94 30.35 0.27
C MET A 1 20.59 29.66 -1.04
N GLU A 2 20.65 28.33 -1.07
CA GLU A 2 20.22 27.48 -2.20
C GLU A 2 18.70 27.31 -2.22
N PHE A 3 17.95 28.28 -2.74
CA PHE A 3 16.48 28.30 -2.70
C PHE A 3 15.85 27.06 -3.35
N ASN A 4 16.41 26.57 -4.46
CA ASN A 4 15.90 25.39 -5.17
C ASN A 4 16.03 24.07 -4.39
N ALA A 5 16.85 24.06 -3.33
CA ALA A 5 17.00 22.89 -2.46
C ALA A 5 16.01 22.90 -1.29
N VAL A 6 15.32 24.03 -1.06
CA VAL A 6 14.31 24.15 -0.01
C VAL A 6 12.96 23.72 -0.54
N TYR A 7 12.31 22.80 0.20
CA TYR A 7 10.98 22.35 -0.16
C TYR A 7 10.18 21.89 1.04
N HIS A 8 8.95 22.37 1.08
CA HIS A 8 7.91 21.94 2.01
C HIS A 8 6.53 22.12 1.37
N GLN A 9 5.54 21.35 1.82
CA GLN A 9 4.11 21.53 1.55
C GLN A 9 3.30 21.11 2.78
N ALA A 10 2.12 21.69 2.98
CA ALA A 10 1.26 21.40 4.12
C ALA A 10 0.43 20.10 3.92
N SER A 11 1.02 19.07 3.32
CA SER A 11 0.38 17.79 3.00
C SER A 11 1.40 16.67 2.86
N ASP A 12 0.90 15.46 2.59
CA ASP A 12 1.65 14.24 2.29
C ASP A 12 2.72 13.95 3.37
N ASN A 13 3.92 13.54 2.97
CA ASN A 13 5.02 13.25 3.89
C ASN A 13 5.73 14.50 4.45
N TYR A 14 5.25 15.69 4.13
CA TYR A 14 5.79 16.95 4.68
C TYR A 14 4.98 17.48 5.84
N CYS A 15 3.67 17.22 5.87
CA CYS A 15 2.81 17.60 6.97
C CYS A 15 1.66 16.59 7.09
N TYR A 16 1.66 15.80 8.17
CA TYR A 16 0.65 14.77 8.38
C TYR A 16 0.42 14.50 9.87
N PRO A 17 -0.79 14.07 10.26
CA PRO A 17 -1.07 13.67 11.63
C PRO A 17 -0.35 12.35 11.96
N LEU A 18 0.41 12.35 13.05
CA LEU A 18 1.00 11.14 13.63
C LEU A 18 -0.05 10.38 14.46
N ASN A 19 -0.88 11.13 15.16
CA ASN A 19 -2.02 10.68 15.94
C ASN A 19 -3.03 11.84 16.06
N GLU A 20 -4.05 11.67 16.90
CA GLU A 20 -5.13 12.66 17.04
C GLU A 20 -4.66 14.03 17.62
N ASP A 21 -3.47 14.08 18.22
CA ASP A 21 -2.95 15.26 18.91
C ASP A 21 -1.67 15.84 18.30
N GLU A 22 -0.97 15.07 17.49
CA GLU A 22 0.38 15.39 17.01
C GLU A 22 0.47 15.42 15.50
N LEU A 23 1.09 16.48 14.97
CA LEU A 23 1.47 16.62 13.56
C LEU A 23 2.98 16.45 13.42
N ILE A 24 3.39 15.69 12.41
CA ILE A 24 4.75 15.68 11.91
C ILE A 24 4.87 16.76 10.84
N ILE A 25 5.91 17.61 10.96
CA ILE A 25 6.26 18.62 9.97
C ILE A 25 7.70 18.40 9.52
N ASN A 26 7.88 18.28 8.21
CA ASN A 26 9.15 18.00 7.56
C ASN A 26 9.49 19.09 6.55
N ILE A 27 10.74 19.51 6.47
CA ILE A 27 11.25 20.40 5.44
C ILE A 27 12.59 19.91 4.91
N LYS A 28 12.81 20.03 3.61
CA LYS A 28 14.12 19.83 2.97
C LYS A 28 14.83 21.15 2.79
N THR A 29 16.15 21.12 2.93
CA THR A 29 17.02 22.26 2.65
C THR A 29 18.32 21.82 1.97
N GLY A 30 19.06 22.78 1.41
CA GLY A 30 20.45 22.61 1.00
C GLY A 30 21.39 22.42 2.21
N TYR A 31 22.65 22.11 1.94
CA TYR A 31 23.70 21.99 2.99
C TYR A 31 24.18 23.33 3.54
N ASP A 32 23.87 24.42 2.87
CA ASP A 32 24.15 25.80 3.27
C ASP A 32 23.31 26.25 4.47
N VAL A 33 22.10 25.63 4.66
CA VAL A 33 21.24 25.92 5.83
C VAL A 33 21.79 25.24 7.07
N LYS A 34 22.09 26.01 8.11
CA LYS A 34 22.68 25.53 9.36
C LYS A 34 21.65 25.24 10.44
N SER A 35 20.58 26.02 10.48
CA SER A 35 19.46 25.82 11.40
C SER A 35 18.13 26.18 10.75
N VAL A 36 17.09 25.50 11.22
CA VAL A 36 15.69 25.73 10.83
C VAL A 36 14.89 25.94 12.11
N SER A 37 14.07 26.98 12.13
CA SER A 37 13.05 27.18 13.14
C SER A 37 11.68 27.22 12.47
N ILE A 38 10.66 26.73 13.14
CA ILE A 38 9.26 26.89 12.76
C ILE A 38 8.63 27.97 13.62
N ILE A 39 7.88 28.89 13.00
CA ILE A 39 7.03 29.84 13.68
C ILE A 39 5.60 29.35 13.51
N LEU A 40 4.92 29.06 14.59
CA LEU A 40 3.65 28.35 14.58
C LEU A 40 2.63 28.87 15.57
N GLY A 41 1.35 28.70 15.27
CA GLY A 41 0.26 29.10 16.18
C GLY A 41 -1.13 28.81 15.57
N ASP A 42 -2.18 29.13 16.32
CA ASP A 42 -3.54 29.02 15.81
C ASP A 42 -3.80 30.08 14.73
N PRO A 43 -4.38 29.72 13.57
CA PRO A 43 -4.67 30.68 12.50
C PRO A 43 -5.62 31.83 12.91
N PHE A 44 -6.43 31.63 13.95
CA PHE A 44 -7.40 32.60 14.43
C PHE A 44 -6.98 33.34 15.71
N ALA A 45 -5.74 33.17 16.17
CA ALA A 45 -5.23 33.84 17.35
C ALA A 45 -5.30 35.38 17.23
N ALA A 46 -5.25 35.95 16.02
CA ALA A 46 -5.43 37.35 15.71
C ALA A 46 -6.85 37.75 15.29
N GLY A 47 -7.86 36.86 15.45
CA GLY A 47 -9.26 37.06 15.07
C GLY A 47 -9.65 36.52 13.71
N ILE A 48 -10.96 36.32 13.50
CA ILE A 48 -11.54 35.62 12.33
C ILE A 48 -11.29 36.38 11.00
N LEU A 49 -11.30 37.70 11.02
CA LEU A 49 -11.18 38.52 9.80
C LEU A 49 -9.73 38.81 9.41
N GLY A 50 -8.77 38.15 10.07
CA GLY A 50 -7.34 38.35 9.73
C GLY A 50 -6.87 39.78 9.84
N GLY A 51 -7.63 40.63 10.49
CA GLY A 51 -7.29 42.07 10.70
C GLY A 51 -6.16 42.30 11.67
N GLY A 52 -5.54 41.22 12.16
CA GLY A 52 -4.30 41.34 12.88
C GLY A 52 -3.16 41.56 11.90
N GLU A 53 -2.73 42.79 11.76
CA GLU A 53 -1.50 43.14 11.04
C GLU A 53 -0.30 42.38 11.59
N HIS A 54 -0.42 41.75 12.75
CA HIS A 54 0.62 40.99 13.45
C HIS A 54 0.04 39.65 13.97
N TRP A 55 0.08 38.58 13.16
CA TRP A 55 -0.06 37.24 13.69
C TRP A 55 1.30 36.80 14.27
N ASP A 56 1.41 36.75 15.57
CA ASP A 56 2.60 36.34 16.29
C ASP A 56 2.54 34.85 16.61
N GLY A 57 3.23 34.04 15.80
CA GLY A 57 3.47 32.65 16.12
C GLY A 57 4.62 32.46 17.11
N LYS A 58 4.59 31.39 17.86
CA LYS A 58 5.70 30.95 18.71
C LYS A 58 6.82 30.37 17.85
N LYS A 59 8.05 30.85 18.04
CA LYS A 59 9.25 30.31 17.38
C LYS A 59 9.77 29.10 18.14
N GLU A 60 9.94 27.98 17.43
CA GLU A 60 10.50 26.74 17.95
C GLU A 60 11.63 26.23 17.02
N PRO A 61 12.78 25.81 17.56
CA PRO A 61 13.86 25.27 16.74
C PRO A 61 13.53 23.82 16.29
N ILE A 62 13.87 23.46 15.04
CA ILE A 62 13.81 22.10 14.56
C ILE A 62 15.18 21.44 14.81
N ILE A 63 15.23 20.54 15.78
CA ILE A 63 16.48 19.94 16.25
C ILE A 63 16.82 18.66 15.46
N TYR A 64 15.80 17.84 15.15
CA TYR A 64 16.04 16.58 14.47
C TYR A 64 16.28 16.81 12.98
N LYS A 65 17.42 16.32 12.50
CA LYS A 65 17.78 16.40 11.08
C LYS A 65 18.50 15.14 10.61
N LYS A 66 18.25 14.77 9.37
CA LYS A 66 18.89 13.65 8.69
C LYS A 66 19.55 14.13 7.40
N ARG A 67 20.84 13.84 7.24
CA ARG A 67 21.57 14.16 6.01
C ARG A 67 21.21 13.12 4.94
N LEU A 68 20.68 13.57 3.82
CA LEU A 68 20.44 12.81 2.61
C LEU A 68 21.58 13.05 1.61
N LYS A 69 21.55 12.37 0.44
CA LYS A 69 22.61 12.46 -0.58
C LYS A 69 22.87 13.90 -1.06
N ASN A 70 21.81 14.71 -1.25
CA ASN A 70 21.93 16.06 -1.80
C ASN A 70 21.22 17.14 -0.97
N GLN A 71 20.63 16.79 0.17
CA GLN A 71 19.77 17.67 0.97
C GLN A 71 19.84 17.28 2.45
N ILE A 72 19.35 18.16 3.31
CA ILE A 72 19.07 17.87 4.71
C ILE A 72 17.55 17.78 4.86
N TRP A 73 17.09 16.73 5.52
CA TRP A 73 15.71 16.56 5.95
C TRP A 73 15.58 16.95 7.41
N TRP A 74 14.74 17.95 7.70
CA TRP A 74 14.46 18.43 9.05
C TRP A 74 13.07 17.95 9.44
N THR A 75 12.91 17.52 10.71
CA THR A 75 11.65 16.97 11.22
C THR A 75 11.34 17.54 12.58
N THR A 76 10.11 17.93 12.80
CA THR A 76 9.59 18.28 14.12
C THR A 76 8.20 17.67 14.32
N THR A 77 7.84 17.43 15.59
CA THR A 77 6.50 17.05 16.01
C THR A 77 5.89 18.22 16.77
N VAL A 78 4.70 18.62 16.40
CA VAL A 78 3.97 19.72 17.04
C VAL A 78 2.63 19.24 17.57
N ARG A 79 2.14 19.85 18.66
CA ARG A 79 0.81 19.61 19.24
C ARG A 79 -0.03 20.88 19.12
N PRO A 80 -0.86 21.01 18.08
CA PRO A 80 -1.74 22.17 17.94
C PRO A 80 -2.79 22.20 19.05
N GLU A 81 -2.86 23.29 19.79
CA GLU A 81 -3.79 23.43 20.91
C GLU A 81 -5.26 23.28 20.49
N TYR A 82 -5.61 23.76 19.29
CA TYR A 82 -6.97 23.76 18.74
C TYR A 82 -7.12 22.85 17.51
N LYS A 83 -6.31 21.79 17.37
CA LYS A 83 -6.38 20.82 16.26
C LYS A 83 -6.16 21.42 14.86
N ARG A 84 -5.63 22.61 14.76
CA ARG A 84 -5.32 23.33 13.52
C ARG A 84 -4.04 24.14 13.72
N LEU A 85 -3.34 24.39 12.64
CA LEU A 85 -2.02 25.04 12.70
C LEU A 85 -1.82 25.99 11.53
N LYS A 86 -1.29 27.18 11.79
CA LYS A 86 -0.71 28.11 10.84
C LYS A 86 0.77 28.24 11.15
N TYR A 87 1.64 28.21 10.16
CA TYR A 87 3.08 28.22 10.37
C TYR A 87 3.85 28.68 9.14
N TYR A 88 5.11 29.05 9.36
CA TYR A 88 6.14 29.28 8.35
C TYR A 88 7.51 28.95 8.95
N PHE A 89 8.55 28.94 8.13
CA PHE A 89 9.90 28.57 8.56
C PHE A 89 10.85 29.77 8.53
N GLU A 90 11.80 29.80 9.46
CA GLU A 90 12.98 30.60 9.41
C GLU A 90 14.19 29.71 9.15
N LEU A 91 14.93 30.04 8.09
CA LEU A 91 16.08 29.30 7.59
C LEU A 91 17.33 30.17 7.78
N GLN A 92 18.32 29.66 8.49
CA GLN A 92 19.54 30.40 8.76
C GLN A 92 20.73 29.72 8.08
N THR A 93 21.47 30.50 7.29
CA THR A 93 22.78 30.12 6.75
C THR A 93 23.89 30.69 7.66
N GLU A 94 25.16 30.67 7.24
CA GLU A 94 26.26 31.33 7.97
C GLU A 94 26.19 32.85 7.87
N GLU A 95 25.61 33.38 6.78
CA GLU A 95 25.67 34.80 6.46
C GLU A 95 24.32 35.52 6.59
N GLU A 96 23.19 34.81 6.42
CA GLU A 96 21.87 35.41 6.29
C GLU A 96 20.75 34.54 6.85
N SER A 97 19.61 35.18 7.15
CA SER A 97 18.37 34.53 7.56
C SER A 97 17.27 34.81 6.54
N TRP A 98 16.50 33.77 6.19
CA TRP A 98 15.37 33.83 5.27
C TRP A 98 14.13 33.23 5.91
N PHE A 99 12.99 33.78 5.58
CA PHE A 99 11.70 33.22 5.96
C PHE A 99 11.06 32.53 4.75
N TYR A 100 10.54 31.31 4.94
CA TYR A 100 9.91 30.51 3.90
C TYR A 100 8.43 30.32 4.19
N PHE A 101 7.61 30.87 3.30
CA PHE A 101 6.15 30.84 3.30
C PHE A 101 5.64 29.97 2.15
N GLU A 102 4.33 29.71 2.10
CA GLU A 102 3.72 28.98 1.01
C GLU A 102 3.87 29.70 -0.35
N ASP A 103 3.84 31.02 -0.33
CA ASP A 103 4.02 31.89 -1.50
C ASP A 103 5.49 32.28 -1.79
N GLY A 104 6.46 31.72 -1.06
CA GLY A 104 7.89 31.86 -1.35
C GLY A 104 8.75 32.39 -0.21
N PHE A 105 9.89 32.99 -0.56
CA PHE A 105 10.93 33.43 0.39
C PHE A 105 10.91 34.92 0.61
N VAL A 106 11.21 35.29 1.84
CA VAL A 106 11.32 36.71 2.28
C VAL A 106 12.59 36.88 3.08
N SER A 107 13.39 37.91 2.78
CA SER A 107 14.56 38.25 3.59
C SER A 107 14.17 38.83 4.94
N SER A 108 15.10 38.77 5.91
CA SER A 108 14.90 39.43 7.22
C SER A 108 14.60 40.91 7.10
N GLU A 109 15.20 41.61 6.13
CA GLU A 109 14.94 43.04 5.90
C GLU A 109 13.50 43.26 5.40
N GLN A 110 13.03 42.42 4.47
CA GLN A 110 11.66 42.53 3.94
C GLN A 110 10.58 42.20 4.96
N MET A 111 10.87 41.31 5.92
CA MET A 111 9.94 41.00 7.01
C MET A 111 9.57 42.24 7.85
N HIS A 112 10.52 43.20 8.00
CA HIS A 112 10.30 44.40 8.79
C HIS A 112 9.66 45.54 7.98
N LEU A 113 9.75 45.50 6.65
CA LEU A 113 9.32 46.59 5.77
C LEU A 113 7.90 46.49 5.25
N GLU A 114 7.31 45.33 5.23
CA GLU A 114 6.01 45.08 4.61
C GLU A 114 4.98 44.60 5.63
N GLY A 115 4.04 45.48 6.02
CA GLY A 115 2.82 45.11 6.75
C GLY A 115 1.82 44.28 5.91
N ARG A 116 2.31 43.40 5.06
CA ARG A 116 1.46 42.52 4.22
C ARG A 116 1.22 41.20 4.93
N SER A 117 -0.03 40.74 4.89
CA SER A 117 -0.39 39.37 5.22
C SER A 117 0.34 38.43 4.28
N ARG A 118 1.23 37.57 4.81
CA ARG A 118 1.93 36.53 4.07
C ARG A 118 1.11 35.27 4.04
N GLN A 119 1.20 34.52 2.94
CA GLN A 119 0.54 33.22 2.84
C GLN A 119 1.37 32.16 3.60
N CYS A 120 0.98 31.96 4.86
CA CYS A 120 1.58 30.90 5.67
C CYS A 120 1.08 29.53 5.23
N PHE A 121 1.84 28.50 5.53
CA PHE A 121 1.35 27.14 5.49
C PHE A 121 0.25 26.94 6.52
N VAL A 122 -0.79 26.17 6.19
CA VAL A 122 -1.91 25.91 7.08
C VAL A 122 -2.25 24.42 7.08
N PHE A 123 -2.33 23.83 8.27
CA PHE A 123 -3.03 22.57 8.47
C PHE A 123 -4.43 22.87 9.03
N PRO A 124 -5.49 22.69 8.23
CA PRO A 124 -6.79 23.30 8.54
C PRO A 124 -7.49 22.67 9.75
N TRP A 125 -7.43 21.35 9.89
CA TRP A 125 -8.05 20.62 11.00
C TRP A 125 -7.55 19.18 11.10
N MET A 126 -7.31 18.70 12.33
CA MET A 126 -6.93 17.31 12.60
C MET A 126 -8.18 16.47 12.89
N ASN A 127 -8.79 15.88 11.87
CA ASN A 127 -9.90 14.96 12.06
C ASN A 127 -9.36 13.58 12.51
N PRO A 128 -9.96 12.97 13.54
CA PRO A 128 -9.55 11.63 13.96
C PRO A 128 -9.66 10.56 12.87
N CYS A 129 -10.59 10.73 11.92
CA CYS A 129 -10.78 9.79 10.80
C CYS A 129 -9.69 9.92 9.71
N ASP A 130 -8.95 11.04 9.67
CA ASP A 130 -7.88 11.28 8.69
C ASP A 130 -6.51 10.82 9.21
N VAL A 131 -6.45 10.32 10.46
CA VAL A 131 -5.23 9.78 11.04
C VAL A 131 -5.00 8.36 10.53
N PRO A 132 -3.89 8.08 9.81
CA PRO A 132 -3.57 6.72 9.39
C PRO A 132 -3.43 5.79 10.60
N ARG A 133 -4.18 4.69 10.61
CA ARG A 133 -4.20 3.73 11.72
C ARG A 133 -3.76 2.36 11.26
N THR A 134 -2.44 2.19 11.12
CA THR A 134 -1.88 0.85 10.98
C THR A 134 -2.09 0.07 12.27
N PRO A 135 -2.58 -1.18 12.23
CA PRO A 135 -2.76 -1.99 13.42
C PRO A 135 -1.46 -2.11 14.22
N ALA A 136 -1.52 -1.88 15.53
CA ALA A 136 -0.33 -1.81 16.39
C ALA A 136 0.54 -3.09 16.34
N TRP A 137 -0.11 -4.25 16.20
CA TRP A 137 0.55 -5.55 16.12
C TRP A 137 1.50 -5.70 14.93
N VAL A 138 1.32 -4.91 13.86
CA VAL A 138 2.16 -4.96 12.64
C VAL A 138 3.60 -4.58 12.94
N ASN A 139 3.83 -3.64 13.88
CA ASN A 139 5.17 -3.13 14.21
C ASN A 139 6.08 -4.21 14.82
N ASP A 140 5.50 -5.22 15.47
CA ASP A 140 6.23 -6.30 16.13
C ASP A 140 6.16 -7.62 15.33
N THR A 141 5.71 -7.55 14.06
CA THR A 141 5.52 -8.74 13.22
C THR A 141 6.74 -9.00 12.33
N VAL A 142 7.24 -10.21 12.43
CA VAL A 142 8.24 -10.76 11.50
C VAL A 142 7.54 -11.65 10.49
N TRP A 143 7.42 -11.16 9.27
CA TRP A 143 6.71 -11.83 8.20
C TRP A 143 7.55 -12.89 7.51
N TYR A 144 6.92 -14.04 7.22
CA TYR A 144 7.48 -15.09 6.37
C TYR A 144 6.53 -15.33 5.19
N GLN A 145 7.03 -15.09 3.98
CA GLN A 145 6.27 -15.38 2.76
C GLN A 145 6.34 -16.86 2.44
N ILE A 146 5.20 -17.48 2.19
CA ILE A 146 5.09 -18.87 1.77
C ILE A 146 4.47 -18.93 0.37
N PHE A 147 5.16 -19.63 -0.53
CA PHE A 147 4.62 -20.14 -1.78
C PHE A 147 4.13 -21.56 -1.49
N PRO A 148 2.81 -21.83 -1.35
CA PRO A 148 2.31 -23.08 -0.78
C PRO A 148 2.85 -24.33 -1.50
N ASP A 149 2.74 -24.39 -2.84
CA ASP A 149 3.24 -25.51 -3.65
C ASP A 149 4.69 -25.92 -3.33
N ARG A 150 5.52 -24.97 -2.89
CA ARG A 150 6.97 -25.14 -2.69
C ARG A 150 7.40 -25.19 -1.24
N PHE A 151 6.48 -25.34 -0.30
CA PHE A 151 6.82 -25.28 1.11
C PHE A 151 6.84 -26.66 1.79
N CYS A 152 5.70 -27.30 1.89
CA CYS A 152 5.58 -28.62 2.50
C CYS A 152 4.33 -29.33 1.99
N ASN A 153 4.47 -30.57 1.54
CA ASN A 153 3.36 -31.45 1.20
C ASN A 153 2.84 -32.13 2.47
N GLY A 154 1.61 -31.82 2.87
CA GLY A 154 0.96 -32.38 4.06
C GLY A 154 -0.10 -33.44 3.72
N ASP A 155 -0.70 -33.33 2.53
CA ASP A 155 -1.71 -34.26 2.03
C ASP A 155 -1.41 -34.71 0.60
N PRO A 156 -0.64 -35.80 0.41
CA PRO A 156 -0.33 -36.31 -0.93
C PRO A 156 -1.56 -36.74 -1.77
N SER A 157 -2.75 -36.80 -1.18
CA SER A 157 -3.96 -37.16 -1.94
C SER A 157 -4.48 -36.03 -2.83
N ASN A 158 -4.03 -34.78 -2.59
CA ASN A 158 -4.37 -33.61 -3.41
C ASN A 158 -3.29 -33.28 -4.46
N ASP A 159 -2.21 -34.05 -4.52
CA ASP A 159 -1.11 -33.83 -5.43
C ASP A 159 -1.54 -33.85 -6.91
N PRO A 160 -1.02 -32.95 -7.75
CA PRO A 160 -1.20 -33.04 -9.19
C PRO A 160 -0.44 -34.25 -9.75
N GLU A 161 -0.93 -34.81 -10.90
CA GLU A 161 -0.30 -35.98 -11.55
C GLU A 161 1.19 -35.80 -11.88
N ASN A 162 1.63 -34.53 -12.05
CA ASN A 162 3.00 -34.18 -12.43
C ASN A 162 3.85 -33.68 -11.24
N VAL A 163 3.49 -34.02 -10.00
CA VAL A 163 4.28 -33.63 -8.84
C VAL A 163 5.71 -34.17 -8.91
N VAL A 164 6.67 -33.34 -8.58
CA VAL A 164 8.09 -33.72 -8.51
C VAL A 164 8.60 -33.61 -7.08
N LEU A 165 9.51 -34.48 -6.69
CA LEU A 165 10.12 -34.42 -5.37
C LEU A 165 11.02 -33.18 -5.25
N TRP A 166 10.98 -32.55 -4.07
CA TRP A 166 11.91 -31.49 -3.76
C TRP A 166 13.37 -31.97 -3.87
N ARG A 167 14.22 -31.15 -4.48
CA ARG A 167 15.63 -31.46 -4.66
C ARG A 167 16.53 -30.33 -4.11
N GLU A 168 17.63 -30.70 -3.51
CA GLU A 168 18.57 -29.74 -2.91
C GLU A 168 19.36 -28.93 -3.94
N HIS A 169 19.52 -29.46 -5.15
CA HIS A 169 20.36 -28.87 -6.21
C HIS A 169 19.65 -28.92 -7.57
N GLY A 170 19.94 -27.92 -8.38
CA GLY A 170 19.42 -27.79 -9.74
C GLY A 170 18.56 -26.55 -9.94
N SER A 171 18.19 -26.26 -11.18
CA SER A 171 17.25 -25.20 -11.52
C SER A 171 15.81 -25.70 -11.30
N VAL A 172 14.95 -24.79 -10.80
CA VAL A 172 13.51 -25.01 -10.67
C VAL A 172 12.83 -24.19 -11.75
N THR A 173 11.90 -24.80 -12.49
CA THR A 173 11.10 -24.11 -13.50
C THR A 173 9.75 -23.67 -12.92
N ASN A 174 9.05 -22.77 -13.62
CA ASN A 174 7.73 -22.30 -13.18
C ASN A 174 6.63 -23.35 -13.37
N GLU A 175 6.86 -24.37 -14.20
CA GLU A 175 5.90 -25.44 -14.49
C GLU A 175 5.97 -26.60 -13.49
N GLU A 176 7.06 -26.71 -12.73
CA GLU A 176 7.23 -27.78 -11.74
C GLU A 176 6.33 -27.56 -10.53
N CYS A 177 5.56 -28.58 -10.15
CA CYS A 177 4.75 -28.63 -8.95
C CYS A 177 5.41 -29.55 -7.92
N PHE A 178 5.48 -29.12 -6.67
CA PHE A 178 6.12 -29.85 -5.57
C PHE A 178 5.11 -30.42 -4.56
N GLY A 179 3.81 -30.18 -4.77
CA GLY A 179 2.75 -30.72 -3.95
C GLY A 179 2.60 -30.10 -2.57
N GLY A 180 3.24 -28.97 -2.31
CA GLY A 180 3.03 -28.25 -1.06
C GLY A 180 1.60 -27.70 -0.94
N ASP A 181 1.04 -27.73 0.28
CA ASP A 181 -0.35 -27.43 0.55
C ASP A 181 -0.59 -26.76 1.92
N LEU A 182 -1.85 -26.45 2.24
CA LEU A 182 -2.23 -25.81 3.50
C LEU A 182 -2.07 -26.75 4.71
N ALA A 183 -2.23 -28.04 4.53
CA ALA A 183 -1.98 -29.02 5.57
C ALA A 183 -0.51 -29.07 5.94
N GLY A 184 0.38 -29.09 4.95
CA GLY A 184 1.82 -29.04 5.17
C GLY A 184 2.30 -27.73 5.81
N ILE A 185 1.66 -26.60 5.49
CA ILE A 185 1.92 -25.34 6.21
C ILE A 185 1.52 -25.47 7.69
N THR A 186 0.36 -26.08 7.95
CA THR A 186 -0.12 -26.34 9.32
C THR A 186 0.86 -27.20 10.11
N ASP A 187 1.38 -28.26 9.51
CA ASP A 187 2.36 -29.16 10.11
C ASP A 187 3.70 -28.46 10.44
N LYS A 188 4.01 -27.36 9.75
CA LYS A 188 5.26 -26.59 9.95
C LYS A 188 5.09 -25.35 10.83
N LEU A 189 3.93 -25.09 11.43
CA LEU A 189 3.72 -23.93 12.29
C LEU A 189 4.66 -23.88 13.48
N ASP A 190 4.95 -25.02 14.12
CA ASP A 190 5.91 -25.07 15.24
C ASP A 190 7.33 -24.74 14.79
N TYR A 191 7.74 -25.20 13.59
CA TYR A 191 9.01 -24.81 13.00
C TYR A 191 9.09 -23.29 12.77
N LEU A 192 8.03 -22.69 12.20
CA LEU A 192 7.97 -21.25 11.94
C LEU A 192 7.97 -20.43 13.23
N GLN A 193 7.23 -20.87 14.26
CA GLN A 193 7.24 -20.24 15.58
C GLN A 193 8.63 -20.30 16.22
N ASN A 194 9.30 -21.46 16.17
CA ASN A 194 10.66 -21.61 16.69
C ASN A 194 11.70 -20.78 15.93
N LEU A 195 11.45 -20.45 14.66
CA LEU A 195 12.27 -19.54 13.86
C LEU A 195 12.05 -18.06 14.26
N GLY A 196 11.04 -17.78 15.11
CA GLY A 196 10.70 -16.41 15.52
C GLY A 196 9.72 -15.70 14.60
N ILE A 197 9.03 -16.45 13.72
CA ILE A 197 8.02 -15.92 12.80
C ILE A 197 6.69 -15.77 13.55
N ASN A 198 6.05 -14.62 13.40
CA ASN A 198 4.72 -14.35 13.95
C ASN A 198 3.75 -13.73 12.95
N GLY A 199 4.11 -13.73 11.65
CA GLY A 199 3.24 -13.37 10.55
C GLY A 199 3.52 -14.23 9.31
N LEU A 200 2.47 -14.84 8.73
CA LEU A 200 2.54 -15.57 7.48
C LEU A 200 1.88 -14.75 6.37
N TYR A 201 2.61 -14.56 5.29
CA TYR A 201 2.07 -14.06 4.03
C TYR A 201 2.02 -15.22 3.04
N LEU A 202 0.81 -15.66 2.69
CA LEU A 202 0.60 -16.70 1.69
C LEU A 202 0.46 -16.06 0.30
N THR A 203 1.25 -16.52 -0.68
CA THR A 203 0.94 -16.22 -2.09
C THR A 203 -0.43 -16.77 -2.44
N PRO A 204 -1.06 -16.40 -3.58
CA PRO A 204 -2.46 -16.73 -3.84
C PRO A 204 -2.80 -18.20 -3.60
N ILE A 205 -3.97 -18.46 -3.00
CA ILE A 205 -4.45 -19.81 -2.69
C ILE A 205 -5.73 -20.18 -3.44
N ASN A 206 -6.29 -19.23 -4.21
CA ASN A 206 -7.51 -19.46 -4.96
C ASN A 206 -7.28 -20.37 -6.18
N GLU A 207 -8.38 -20.97 -6.66
CA GLU A 207 -8.35 -21.89 -7.80
C GLU A 207 -7.70 -21.25 -9.04
N ALA A 208 -6.67 -21.91 -9.57
CA ALA A 208 -5.92 -21.46 -10.74
C ALA A 208 -5.14 -22.63 -11.39
N PRO A 209 -4.88 -22.62 -12.70
CA PRO A 209 -4.17 -23.69 -13.40
C PRO A 209 -2.68 -23.76 -12.99
N SER A 210 -2.03 -22.63 -12.75
CA SER A 210 -0.61 -22.58 -12.37
C SER A 210 -0.37 -23.02 -10.93
N ASN A 211 0.89 -23.32 -10.59
CA ASN A 211 1.32 -23.54 -9.22
C ASN A 211 1.38 -22.26 -8.40
N HIS A 212 1.64 -21.09 -9.04
CA HIS A 212 1.76 -19.78 -8.38
C HIS A 212 0.40 -19.10 -8.13
N LYS A 213 -0.67 -19.52 -8.78
CA LYS A 213 -2.06 -19.03 -8.61
C LYS A 213 -2.34 -17.56 -8.95
N TYR A 214 -1.39 -16.81 -9.49
CA TYR A 214 -1.65 -15.43 -9.94
C TYR A 214 -2.55 -15.35 -11.17
N ASP A 215 -2.79 -16.46 -11.87
CA ASP A 215 -3.76 -16.60 -12.96
C ASP A 215 -5.11 -17.19 -12.45
N THR A 216 -5.67 -16.56 -11.43
CA THR A 216 -6.87 -17.00 -10.71
C THR A 216 -8.07 -17.20 -11.64
N THR A 217 -8.74 -18.35 -11.52
CA THR A 217 -9.92 -18.72 -12.30
C THR A 217 -11.21 -18.72 -11.49
N ASP A 218 -11.13 -18.92 -10.18
CA ASP A 218 -12.27 -18.80 -9.27
C ASP A 218 -11.80 -18.19 -7.93
N TYR A 219 -12.17 -16.95 -7.70
CA TYR A 219 -11.79 -16.20 -6.47
C TYR A 219 -12.60 -16.62 -5.25
N THR A 220 -13.68 -17.38 -5.45
CA THR A 220 -14.55 -17.84 -4.37
C THR A 220 -14.15 -19.18 -3.79
N LYS A 221 -13.18 -19.86 -4.41
CA LYS A 221 -12.72 -21.19 -4.01
C LYS A 221 -11.23 -21.21 -3.71
N ILE A 222 -10.85 -22.03 -2.74
CA ILE A 222 -9.47 -22.45 -2.54
C ILE A 222 -9.14 -23.52 -3.58
N ASP A 223 -7.93 -23.49 -4.12
CA ASP A 223 -7.48 -24.50 -5.10
C ASP A 223 -7.48 -25.90 -4.46
N PRO A 224 -8.14 -26.90 -5.08
CA PRO A 224 -8.18 -28.25 -4.54
C PRO A 224 -6.81 -28.89 -4.28
N ARG A 225 -5.76 -28.45 -5.00
CA ARG A 225 -4.38 -28.89 -4.77
C ARG A 225 -3.77 -28.34 -3.48
N PHE A 226 -4.40 -27.35 -2.87
CA PHE A 226 -3.99 -26.80 -1.59
C PHE A 226 -4.89 -27.23 -0.43
N GLY A 227 -6.05 -27.81 -0.74
CA GLY A 227 -7.07 -28.20 0.21
C GLY A 227 -8.40 -27.52 -0.04
N ASP A 228 -9.13 -27.22 1.03
CA ASP A 228 -10.44 -26.60 1.00
C ASP A 228 -10.58 -25.50 2.08
N GLU A 229 -11.79 -24.93 2.19
CA GLU A 229 -12.07 -23.89 3.18
C GLU A 229 -11.84 -24.37 4.62
N GLU A 230 -12.19 -25.59 4.94
CA GLU A 230 -12.03 -26.13 6.31
C GLU A 230 -10.56 -26.33 6.64
N THR A 231 -9.77 -26.80 5.68
CA THR A 231 -8.30 -26.90 5.82
C THR A 231 -7.68 -25.52 6.05
N PHE A 232 -8.13 -24.51 5.32
CA PHE A 232 -7.62 -23.14 5.51
C PHE A 232 -8.04 -22.54 6.84
N LYS A 233 -9.31 -22.66 7.25
CA LYS A 233 -9.78 -22.24 8.57
C LYS A 233 -9.02 -22.94 9.70
N HIS A 234 -8.70 -24.21 9.50
CA HIS A 234 -7.87 -24.96 10.45
C HIS A 234 -6.47 -24.37 10.56
N LEU A 235 -5.81 -24.07 9.44
CA LEU A 235 -4.51 -23.42 9.41
C LEU A 235 -4.53 -22.08 10.15
N VAL A 236 -5.49 -21.20 9.84
CA VAL A 236 -5.62 -19.89 10.53
C VAL A 236 -5.80 -20.05 12.03
N LYS A 237 -6.67 -20.96 12.47
CA LYS A 237 -6.90 -21.25 13.87
C LYS A 237 -5.64 -21.77 14.58
N GLU A 238 -4.89 -22.67 13.96
CA GLU A 238 -3.65 -23.22 14.54
C GLU A 238 -2.51 -22.19 14.54
N ALA A 239 -2.45 -21.30 13.54
CA ALA A 239 -1.54 -20.18 13.50
C ALA A 239 -1.82 -19.19 14.66
N HIS A 240 -3.08 -18.81 14.86
CA HIS A 240 -3.49 -17.92 15.94
C HIS A 240 -3.19 -18.47 17.32
N LYS A 241 -3.34 -19.79 17.57
CA LYS A 241 -2.94 -20.42 18.84
C LYS A 241 -1.45 -20.24 19.17
N ARG A 242 -0.63 -20.04 18.13
CA ARG A 242 0.82 -19.83 18.24
C ARG A 242 1.21 -18.35 18.20
N GLY A 243 0.22 -17.44 18.17
CA GLY A 243 0.45 -16.00 18.03
C GLY A 243 0.93 -15.58 16.62
N ILE A 244 0.67 -16.42 15.63
CA ILE A 244 1.05 -16.16 14.21
C ILE A 244 -0.16 -15.59 13.47
N ARG A 245 0.02 -14.43 12.86
CA ARG A 245 -0.96 -13.75 11.99
C ARG A 245 -0.92 -14.30 10.57
N VAL A 246 -2.05 -14.25 9.86
CA VAL A 246 -2.17 -14.78 8.48
C VAL A 246 -2.66 -13.70 7.54
N MET A 247 -1.91 -13.48 6.45
CA MET A 247 -2.23 -12.54 5.37
C MET A 247 -2.39 -13.27 4.05
N LEU A 248 -3.47 -12.98 3.32
CA LEU A 248 -3.73 -13.49 1.98
C LEU A 248 -3.36 -12.51 0.89
N ASP A 249 -3.08 -13.04 -0.30
CA ASP A 249 -2.80 -12.28 -1.51
C ASP A 249 -4.07 -12.11 -2.37
N GLY A 250 -4.45 -10.88 -2.66
CA GLY A 250 -5.57 -10.50 -3.50
C GLY A 250 -5.12 -10.08 -4.89
N VAL A 251 -5.35 -10.92 -5.90
CA VAL A 251 -4.98 -10.68 -7.30
C VAL A 251 -6.16 -10.06 -8.04
N PHE A 252 -6.32 -8.74 -7.94
CA PHE A 252 -7.48 -8.02 -8.48
C PHE A 252 -7.16 -7.10 -9.65
N ASN A 253 -5.87 -6.99 -10.02
CA ASN A 253 -5.45 -6.25 -11.21
C ASN A 253 -5.82 -6.99 -12.51
N HIS A 254 -5.75 -8.30 -12.52
CA HIS A 254 -6.02 -9.18 -13.65
C HIS A 254 -6.63 -10.49 -13.17
N SER A 255 -7.26 -11.23 -14.07
CA SER A 255 -7.70 -12.60 -13.83
C SER A 255 -6.87 -13.59 -14.64
N GLY A 256 -7.03 -14.88 -14.38
CA GLY A 256 -6.57 -15.93 -15.27
C GLY A 256 -7.45 -16.02 -16.52
N TYR A 257 -6.90 -16.65 -17.55
CA TYR A 257 -7.59 -16.85 -18.84
C TYR A 257 -8.91 -17.62 -18.68
N TYR A 258 -8.93 -18.61 -17.79
CA TYR A 258 -10.10 -19.48 -17.58
C TYR A 258 -11.10 -18.93 -16.55
N PHE A 259 -10.96 -17.71 -16.10
CA PHE A 259 -11.97 -17.05 -15.27
C PHE A 259 -13.32 -17.00 -16.00
N ALA A 260 -14.38 -17.54 -15.38
CA ALA A 260 -15.66 -17.73 -16.05
C ALA A 260 -16.23 -16.45 -16.72
N PRO A 261 -16.20 -15.27 -16.08
CA PRO A 261 -16.59 -14.02 -16.76
C PRO A 261 -15.77 -13.71 -18.02
N TRP A 262 -14.44 -13.99 -18.02
CA TRP A 262 -13.62 -13.81 -19.20
C TRP A 262 -13.97 -14.78 -20.31
N GLN A 263 -14.24 -16.05 -19.98
CA GLN A 263 -14.68 -17.04 -20.96
C GLN A 263 -16.02 -16.67 -21.60
N ASP A 264 -16.93 -16.07 -20.83
CA ASP A 264 -18.21 -15.57 -21.39
C ASP A 264 -17.97 -14.40 -22.37
N VAL A 265 -17.02 -13.49 -22.05
CA VAL A 265 -16.60 -12.42 -22.95
C VAL A 265 -15.98 -12.98 -24.24
N LEU A 266 -15.11 -14.00 -24.14
CA LEU A 266 -14.51 -14.65 -25.32
C LEU A 266 -15.56 -15.29 -26.22
N ALA A 267 -16.63 -15.81 -25.65
CA ALA A 267 -17.72 -16.47 -26.39
C ALA A 267 -18.72 -15.48 -27.01
N LYS A 268 -19.09 -14.42 -26.29
CA LYS A 268 -20.21 -13.52 -26.65
C LYS A 268 -19.77 -12.13 -27.10
N GLY A 269 -18.53 -11.74 -26.81
CA GLY A 269 -18.04 -10.39 -27.10
C GLY A 269 -18.87 -9.33 -26.37
N PRO A 270 -19.23 -8.23 -27.07
CA PRO A 270 -19.99 -7.12 -26.47
C PRO A 270 -21.37 -7.50 -25.94
N GLU A 271 -21.91 -8.66 -26.27
CA GLU A 271 -23.19 -9.18 -25.75
C GLU A 271 -23.03 -9.85 -24.37
N SER A 272 -21.82 -10.06 -23.90
CA SER A 272 -21.55 -10.59 -22.57
C SER A 272 -21.93 -9.58 -21.49
N GLU A 273 -22.63 -10.02 -20.44
CA GLU A 273 -22.88 -9.18 -19.26
C GLU A 273 -21.60 -8.82 -18.48
N TYR A 274 -20.47 -9.47 -18.77
CA TYR A 274 -19.16 -9.25 -18.18
C TYR A 274 -18.22 -8.45 -19.08
N TYR A 275 -18.69 -7.96 -20.25
CA TYR A 275 -17.82 -7.27 -21.20
C TYR A 275 -17.12 -6.04 -20.59
N ASP A 276 -17.83 -5.28 -19.76
CA ASP A 276 -17.35 -4.10 -19.05
C ASP A 276 -16.59 -4.41 -17.72
N TRP A 277 -16.47 -5.69 -17.37
CA TRP A 277 -15.63 -6.14 -16.25
C TRP A 277 -14.14 -6.09 -16.59
N PHE A 278 -13.80 -6.01 -17.86
CA PHE A 278 -12.43 -5.99 -18.35
C PHE A 278 -12.13 -4.71 -19.11
N MET A 279 -10.86 -4.38 -19.24
CA MET A 279 -10.39 -3.21 -19.96
C MET A 279 -10.22 -3.56 -21.45
N ILE A 280 -11.30 -3.48 -22.20
CA ILE A 280 -11.40 -3.86 -23.63
C ILE A 280 -11.50 -2.61 -24.50
N ASN A 281 -10.76 -2.57 -25.60
CA ASN A 281 -10.77 -1.47 -26.58
C ASN A 281 -11.41 -1.85 -27.91
N ASP A 282 -11.28 -3.12 -28.33
CA ASP A 282 -11.75 -3.55 -29.65
C ASP A 282 -12.16 -5.03 -29.62
N TRP A 283 -13.04 -5.41 -30.55
CA TRP A 283 -13.57 -6.76 -30.73
C TRP A 283 -13.78 -7.01 -32.24
N PRO A 284 -13.56 -8.24 -32.78
CA PRO A 284 -13.12 -9.45 -32.11
C PRO A 284 -11.62 -9.50 -31.82
N PHE A 285 -11.22 -10.31 -30.84
CA PHE A 285 -9.82 -10.46 -30.47
C PHE A 285 -9.03 -11.29 -31.48
N ASP A 286 -7.74 -10.94 -31.62
CA ASP A 286 -6.79 -11.72 -32.39
C ASP A 286 -6.57 -13.10 -31.75
N LYS A 287 -6.76 -14.15 -32.56
CA LYS A 287 -6.68 -15.54 -32.10
C LYS A 287 -5.23 -16.08 -32.00
N ASN A 288 -4.24 -15.28 -32.44
CA ASN A 288 -2.84 -15.73 -32.52
C ASN A 288 -2.00 -15.28 -31.30
N GLY A 289 -2.62 -14.98 -30.17
CA GLY A 289 -1.93 -14.53 -28.96
C GLY A 289 -1.25 -13.16 -29.11
N GLN A 290 -1.85 -12.25 -29.88
CA GLN A 290 -1.33 -10.91 -30.10
C GLN A 290 -2.32 -9.82 -29.72
N ALA A 291 -3.43 -10.18 -29.09
CA ALA A 291 -4.52 -9.23 -28.81
C ALA A 291 -4.06 -8.09 -27.87
N ALA A 292 -3.29 -8.40 -26.82
CA ALA A 292 -2.72 -7.38 -25.93
C ALA A 292 -1.74 -6.46 -26.65
N LYS A 293 -0.84 -7.00 -27.47
CA LYS A 293 0.12 -6.20 -28.26
C LYS A 293 -0.57 -5.34 -29.31
N LYS A 294 -1.71 -5.79 -29.85
CA LYS A 294 -2.59 -5.03 -30.74
C LYS A 294 -3.50 -4.05 -30.01
N LYS A 295 -3.39 -3.98 -28.67
CA LYS A 295 -4.21 -3.11 -27.80
C LYS A 295 -5.72 -3.38 -27.90
N GLN A 296 -6.13 -4.60 -28.23
CA GLN A 296 -7.54 -4.95 -28.28
C GLN A 296 -8.14 -5.06 -26.88
N TYR A 297 -7.36 -5.55 -25.90
CA TYR A 297 -7.62 -5.41 -24.48
C TYR A 297 -6.32 -5.22 -23.70
N TYR A 298 -6.43 -4.70 -22.49
CA TYR A 298 -5.28 -4.58 -21.59
C TYR A 298 -5.06 -5.87 -20.80
N THR A 299 -3.81 -6.09 -20.39
CA THR A 299 -3.37 -7.29 -19.67
C THR A 299 -2.32 -6.92 -18.64
N PHE A 300 -2.02 -7.84 -17.73
CA PHE A 300 -0.77 -7.75 -16.96
C PHE A 300 0.41 -8.09 -17.89
N ALA A 301 1.40 -7.18 -17.94
CA ALA A 301 2.70 -7.36 -18.63
C ALA A 301 2.62 -7.93 -20.07
N PHE A 302 1.55 -7.60 -20.83
CA PHE A 302 1.28 -8.10 -22.19
C PHE A 302 1.03 -9.61 -22.32
N PHE A 303 0.72 -10.30 -21.21
CA PHE A 303 0.29 -11.70 -21.25
C PHE A 303 -1.19 -11.79 -21.61
N ASP A 304 -1.51 -12.27 -22.83
CA ASP A 304 -2.91 -12.43 -23.30
C ASP A 304 -3.73 -13.33 -22.36
N SER A 305 -3.07 -14.18 -21.57
CA SER A 305 -3.69 -15.06 -20.58
C SER A 305 -4.08 -14.38 -19.25
N MET A 306 -3.72 -13.11 -19.07
CA MET A 306 -3.97 -12.36 -17.85
C MET A 306 -4.72 -11.03 -18.14
N PRO A 307 -6.02 -11.12 -18.56
CA PRO A 307 -6.82 -9.95 -18.92
C PRO A 307 -7.01 -9.01 -17.73
N LYS A 308 -6.82 -7.70 -17.99
CA LYS A 308 -6.93 -6.66 -16.97
C LYS A 308 -8.37 -6.44 -16.55
N ILE A 309 -8.60 -6.49 -15.24
CA ILE A 309 -9.88 -6.26 -14.62
C ILE A 309 -10.17 -4.75 -14.56
N ASN A 310 -11.42 -4.37 -14.85
CA ASN A 310 -11.90 -3.00 -14.76
C ASN A 310 -12.42 -2.67 -13.35
N THR A 311 -11.52 -2.35 -12.44
CA THR A 311 -11.86 -1.97 -11.06
C THR A 311 -12.59 -0.62 -10.95
N ASN A 312 -12.85 0.10 -12.06
CA ASN A 312 -13.77 1.25 -12.08
C ASN A 312 -15.24 0.82 -12.16
N ASN A 313 -15.53 -0.41 -12.61
CA ASN A 313 -16.88 -0.95 -12.68
C ASN A 313 -17.43 -1.23 -11.26
N PRO A 314 -18.60 -0.70 -10.87
CA PRO A 314 -19.13 -0.89 -9.54
C PRO A 314 -19.51 -2.36 -9.21
N LYS A 315 -19.92 -3.15 -10.22
CA LYS A 315 -20.22 -4.58 -10.03
C LYS A 315 -18.93 -5.36 -9.72
N VAL A 316 -17.83 -5.04 -10.43
CA VAL A 316 -16.51 -5.63 -10.22
C VAL A 316 -15.99 -5.27 -8.83
N ARG A 317 -16.07 -4.00 -8.43
CA ARG A 317 -15.65 -3.58 -7.08
C ARG A 317 -16.43 -4.34 -6.00
N LYS A 318 -17.78 -4.37 -6.14
CA LYS A 318 -18.59 -5.12 -5.18
C LYS A 318 -18.20 -6.59 -5.11
N TYR A 319 -17.96 -7.25 -6.24
CA TYR A 319 -17.60 -8.66 -6.30
C TYR A 319 -16.30 -8.94 -5.51
N PHE A 320 -15.25 -8.18 -5.72
CA PHE A 320 -13.97 -8.39 -5.03
C PHE A 320 -13.97 -7.91 -3.58
N VAL A 321 -14.72 -6.83 -3.27
CA VAL A 321 -14.89 -6.38 -1.88
C VAL A 321 -15.65 -7.42 -1.06
N ASP A 322 -16.70 -8.05 -1.62
CA ASP A 322 -17.42 -9.13 -0.95
C ASP A 322 -16.53 -10.36 -0.69
N ILE A 323 -15.63 -10.70 -1.62
CA ILE A 323 -14.65 -11.79 -1.43
C ILE A 323 -13.70 -11.47 -0.27
N CYS A 324 -13.13 -10.26 -0.24
CA CYS A 324 -12.25 -9.86 0.85
C CYS A 324 -12.99 -9.79 2.20
N ALA A 325 -14.24 -9.33 2.20
CA ALA A 325 -15.09 -9.36 3.37
C ALA A 325 -15.29 -10.79 3.89
N ASN A 326 -15.57 -11.74 2.98
CA ASN A 326 -15.68 -13.16 3.33
C ASN A 326 -14.38 -13.73 3.95
N TRP A 327 -13.22 -13.37 3.40
CA TRP A 327 -11.93 -13.80 3.97
C TRP A 327 -11.75 -13.33 5.42
N VAL A 328 -12.15 -12.09 5.71
CA VAL A 328 -12.06 -11.53 7.07
C VAL A 328 -13.11 -12.13 8.00
N GLU A 329 -14.39 -12.21 7.56
CA GLU A 329 -15.50 -12.69 8.40
C GLU A 329 -15.44 -14.19 8.67
N ASN A 330 -15.19 -15.00 7.63
CA ASN A 330 -15.36 -16.45 7.67
C ASN A 330 -14.04 -17.21 7.83
N TYR A 331 -12.93 -16.70 7.30
CA TYR A 331 -11.62 -17.34 7.47
C TYR A 331 -10.84 -16.75 8.64
N GLY A 332 -11.19 -15.52 9.08
CA GLY A 332 -10.55 -14.87 10.23
C GLY A 332 -9.11 -14.44 9.98
N ILE A 333 -8.76 -14.09 8.72
CA ILE A 333 -7.43 -13.61 8.39
C ILE A 333 -7.11 -12.26 9.04
N ASP A 334 -5.81 -11.97 9.20
CA ASP A 334 -5.32 -10.76 9.84
C ASP A 334 -4.85 -9.70 8.84
N GLY A 335 -4.65 -10.06 7.59
CA GLY A 335 -4.19 -9.11 6.57
C GLY A 335 -4.56 -9.51 5.16
N ILE A 336 -4.56 -8.51 4.28
CA ILE A 336 -4.74 -8.64 2.84
C ILE A 336 -3.62 -7.89 2.15
N ARG A 337 -2.85 -8.57 1.31
CA ARG A 337 -1.90 -7.93 0.39
C ARG A 337 -2.57 -7.83 -0.98
N LEU A 338 -2.51 -6.69 -1.63
CA LEU A 338 -3.00 -6.52 -2.99
C LEU A 338 -1.83 -6.60 -3.98
N ASP A 339 -1.93 -7.56 -4.90
CA ASP A 339 -1.03 -7.75 -6.03
C ASP A 339 -1.17 -6.61 -7.04
N VAL A 340 -0.05 -6.12 -7.58
CA VAL A 340 0.00 -5.01 -8.55
C VAL A 340 -0.93 -3.85 -8.17
N ALA A 341 -0.94 -3.48 -6.90
CA ALA A 341 -1.90 -2.53 -6.34
C ALA A 341 -1.80 -1.12 -6.96
N ASN A 342 -0.65 -0.77 -7.54
CA ASN A 342 -0.45 0.48 -8.26
C ASN A 342 -1.28 0.61 -9.55
N GLU A 343 -1.83 -0.47 -10.06
CA GLU A 343 -2.67 -0.49 -11.26
C GLU A 343 -4.16 -0.71 -10.95
N VAL A 344 -4.52 -0.86 -9.68
CA VAL A 344 -5.91 -0.96 -9.22
C VAL A 344 -6.47 0.44 -8.93
N SER A 345 -7.76 0.67 -9.17
CA SER A 345 -8.33 2.00 -8.96
C SER A 345 -8.36 2.41 -7.49
N HIS A 346 -8.01 3.65 -7.18
CA HIS A 346 -8.11 4.23 -5.83
C HIS A 346 -9.51 4.05 -5.22
N ARG A 347 -10.55 4.15 -6.05
CA ARG A 347 -11.91 3.96 -5.58
C ARG A 347 -12.17 2.54 -5.05
N PHE A 348 -11.64 1.53 -5.75
CA PHE A 348 -11.71 0.15 -5.27
C PHE A 348 -10.96 -0.01 -3.94
N CYS A 349 -9.75 0.52 -3.84
CA CYS A 349 -8.94 0.44 -2.62
C CYS A 349 -9.67 1.08 -1.42
N LYS A 350 -10.33 2.23 -1.62
CA LYS A 350 -11.12 2.90 -0.57
C LYS A 350 -12.37 2.11 -0.16
N GLU A 351 -13.12 1.57 -1.12
CA GLU A 351 -14.30 0.73 -0.85
C GLU A 351 -13.89 -0.57 -0.11
N LEU A 352 -12.77 -1.18 -0.51
CA LEU A 352 -12.18 -2.34 0.17
C LEU A 352 -11.80 -1.99 1.62
N HIS A 353 -10.98 -0.94 1.80
CA HIS A 353 -10.54 -0.47 3.11
C HIS A 353 -11.74 -0.24 4.04
N ALA A 354 -12.72 0.56 3.60
CA ALA A 354 -13.90 0.87 4.40
C ALA A 354 -14.64 -0.41 4.84
N ARG A 355 -14.85 -1.34 3.90
CA ARG A 355 -15.62 -2.56 4.18
C ARG A 355 -14.89 -3.52 5.13
N VAL A 356 -13.60 -3.79 4.89
CA VAL A 356 -12.88 -4.76 5.73
C VAL A 356 -12.54 -4.20 7.12
N LYS A 357 -12.30 -2.87 7.23
CA LYS A 357 -12.10 -2.19 8.52
C LYS A 357 -13.40 -2.08 9.33
N GLU A 358 -14.56 -2.05 8.69
CA GLU A 358 -15.87 -2.15 9.36
C GLU A 358 -16.05 -3.52 10.05
N ILE A 359 -15.58 -4.60 9.41
CA ILE A 359 -15.64 -5.97 9.94
C ILE A 359 -14.60 -6.16 11.06
N ASN A 360 -13.36 -5.79 10.77
CA ASN A 360 -12.25 -5.90 11.69
C ASN A 360 -11.36 -4.65 11.61
N PRO A 361 -11.45 -3.71 12.57
CA PRO A 361 -10.60 -2.51 12.58
C PRO A 361 -9.10 -2.79 12.60
N ASP A 362 -8.70 -3.96 13.08
CA ASP A 362 -7.31 -4.40 13.19
C ASP A 362 -6.82 -5.22 11.97
N ILE A 363 -7.61 -5.33 10.90
CA ILE A 363 -7.15 -5.95 9.65
C ILE A 363 -6.03 -5.12 9.02
N TYR A 364 -4.95 -5.76 8.57
CA TYR A 364 -3.83 -5.11 7.91
C TYR A 364 -4.00 -5.12 6.39
N ILE A 365 -3.92 -3.96 5.74
CA ILE A 365 -4.04 -3.84 4.28
C ILE A 365 -2.71 -3.36 3.71
N LEU A 366 -2.07 -4.23 2.93
CA LEU A 366 -0.76 -4.03 2.33
C LEU A 366 -0.88 -3.94 0.81
N GLY A 367 -0.43 -2.85 0.19
CA GLY A 367 -0.39 -2.73 -1.27
C GLY A 367 1.00 -3.04 -1.84
N GLU A 368 1.09 -3.77 -2.94
CA GLU A 368 2.32 -3.84 -3.71
C GLU A 368 2.43 -2.62 -4.61
N ILE A 369 3.40 -1.73 -4.31
CA ILE A 369 3.64 -0.49 -5.06
C ILE A 369 5.12 -0.39 -5.44
N TRP A 370 5.41 -0.34 -6.73
CA TRP A 370 6.79 -0.36 -7.23
C TRP A 370 7.48 1.01 -7.30
N HIS A 371 6.74 2.09 -7.03
CA HIS A 371 7.23 3.47 -7.14
C HIS A 371 6.80 4.32 -5.95
N ASN A 372 6.57 5.62 -6.12
CA ASN A 372 6.13 6.49 -5.04
C ASN A 372 4.72 6.11 -4.56
N ALA A 373 4.62 5.66 -3.31
CA ALA A 373 3.39 5.14 -2.72
C ALA A 373 2.53 6.17 -1.98
N LEU A 374 2.97 7.43 -1.88
CA LEU A 374 2.25 8.46 -1.13
C LEU A 374 0.77 8.62 -1.50
N PRO A 375 0.35 8.49 -2.78
CA PRO A 375 -1.07 8.58 -3.14
C PRO A 375 -1.97 7.56 -2.45
N TRP A 376 -1.45 6.40 -2.07
CA TRP A 376 -2.20 5.31 -1.44
C TRP A 376 -2.10 5.27 0.08
N LEU A 377 -1.21 6.11 0.69
CA LEU A 377 -0.93 6.12 2.13
C LEU A 377 -1.56 7.34 2.82
N ARG A 378 -2.76 7.73 2.40
CA ARG A 378 -3.49 8.89 2.96
C ARG A 378 -4.48 8.53 4.05
N GLY A 379 -4.51 7.27 4.48
CA GLY A 379 -5.30 6.79 5.62
C GLY A 379 -6.61 6.09 5.25
N ASP A 380 -7.01 6.09 3.99
CA ASP A 380 -8.28 5.52 3.51
C ASP A 380 -8.14 4.42 2.44
N GLU A 381 -6.90 3.95 2.17
CA GLU A 381 -6.60 2.89 1.22
C GLU A 381 -5.74 1.79 1.85
N PHE A 382 -4.41 1.97 1.90
CA PHE A 382 -3.50 0.99 2.49
C PHE A 382 -2.93 1.47 3.82
N ASP A 383 -2.76 0.54 4.76
CA ASP A 383 -2.02 0.80 5.99
C ASP A 383 -0.52 0.94 5.73
N ALA A 384 0.00 0.19 4.74
CA ALA A 384 1.38 0.23 4.31
C ALA A 384 1.55 -0.29 2.88
N VAL A 385 2.78 -0.23 2.37
CA VAL A 385 3.12 -0.77 1.06
C VAL A 385 4.34 -1.68 1.14
N MET A 386 4.30 -2.75 0.33
CA MET A 386 5.44 -3.61 0.06
C MET A 386 6.21 -3.02 -1.13
N ARG A 387 7.47 -2.69 -0.92
CA ARG A 387 8.37 -2.31 -1.99
C ARG A 387 9.35 -3.45 -2.23
N SER A 388 9.25 -4.10 -3.39
CA SER A 388 10.27 -5.03 -3.86
C SER A 388 11.51 -4.21 -4.27
N GLU A 389 12.45 -4.04 -3.36
CA GLU A 389 13.79 -3.61 -3.76
C GLU A 389 14.56 -4.84 -4.25
N GLU A 390 14.68 -4.99 -5.58
CA GLU A 390 15.84 -5.69 -6.11
C GLU A 390 17.07 -4.90 -5.64
N ARG A 391 17.69 -5.34 -4.55
CA ARG A 391 19.09 -5.06 -4.34
C ARG A 391 19.80 -5.72 -5.53
N ARG A 392 20.10 -4.94 -6.53
CA ARG A 392 21.23 -5.23 -7.40
C ARG A 392 22.44 -5.21 -6.48
N VAL A 393 22.74 -6.37 -5.91
CA VAL A 393 24.07 -6.63 -5.34
C VAL A 393 25.00 -6.39 -6.52
N GLY A 394 25.83 -5.34 -6.40
CA GLY A 394 26.57 -4.79 -7.48
C GLY A 394 27.31 -5.87 -8.27
N LYS A 395 27.21 -5.79 -9.57
CA LYS A 395 28.34 -6.05 -10.41
C LYS A 395 29.24 -4.81 -10.23
N GLU A 396 30.17 -4.88 -9.31
CA GLU A 396 31.45 -4.23 -9.47
C GLU A 396 32.27 -4.99 -10.50
#